data_d825359db05c53a2acf59ac10659eb49
#
_entry.id   d825359db05c53a2acf59ac10659eb49
#
_cell.length_a   1.000
_cell.length_b   1.000
_cell.length_c   1.000
_cell.angle_alpha   90.00
_cell.angle_beta   90.00
_cell.angle_gamma   90.00
#
_symmetry.space_group_name_H-M   'P 1'
#
loop_
_entity.id
_entity.type
_entity.pdbx_description
1 polymer ?
#
loop_
_entity_poly.entity_id
_entity_poly.type
_entity_poly.pdbx_seq_one_letter_code
_entity_poly.pdbx_strand_id
1 'polypeptide(L)'
;MNIVRDKVKTDSYMCNKLCAMIRRKELRRDHKQQRRPDQWTCETRDNFIVTAILNEDFDPIKICEQIVDENIVYLWLIDGLQKSSYLTDFRDGKFKLGKNINPSTIEYQQAKVDENGVISTDDNGDPVYETISFNLVGKGYKDLPEKLKEDFDNCPVHYVKHLNCTDEEIARHIVRYNSGKPMVANQKLATYVNVEIARYIKKIAEHSFFNDCANYSSTVDKNGTIDRIVAETIMGINFLDSWTKNIKKLAALLDEKATKEMFDTLNSYLDRLMEVVTPETGKLFSPKNAHIFLMVFDKFSKMGLPDEQFQDFLEEFENFEDEKFEVENEYELTAGSDDATSVISYAELNSLGGTKNINVIKDKLFIIESLMNEYLHIGQTEETKPEVAGDVIGEDLFDTEEVKTSTEEPIIESVTEYSAIGNKEIEHVSGEVIDNTIHIDMKSALKFVQDCVDEAVSELDVQDYEEYLDTITLDVDNSSKLLDAANHDSIIGVIAYAYQNDVDCDDWFKDYFNRNNTYDVDQKKNYLNMRNDLIAFNKKAVA
;
A
#
# COMPACT_ATOMS: atom_id res chain seq x y z
N MET A 1 18.28 -40.34 -5.69
CA MET A 1 17.08 -39.49 -5.72
C MET A 1 17.31 -38.42 -6.78
N ASN A 2 16.54 -38.39 -7.86
CA ASN A 2 16.68 -37.40 -8.92
C ASN A 2 15.87 -36.15 -8.54
N ILE A 3 16.54 -35.01 -8.54
CA ILE A 3 15.84 -33.71 -8.32
C ILE A 3 15.14 -33.35 -9.62
N VAL A 4 13.82 -33.16 -9.57
CA VAL A 4 13.07 -32.59 -10.68
C VAL A 4 13.43 -31.10 -10.77
N ARG A 5 14.03 -30.68 -11.87
CA ARG A 5 14.43 -29.28 -12.11
C ARG A 5 13.51 -28.64 -13.12
N ASP A 6 13.26 -27.36 -12.94
CA ASP A 6 12.55 -26.55 -13.94
C ASP A 6 13.32 -26.60 -15.27
N LYS A 7 12.59 -26.78 -16.36
CA LYS A 7 13.18 -26.67 -17.69
C LYS A 7 13.38 -25.19 -17.98
N VAL A 8 14.60 -24.79 -18.28
CA VAL A 8 14.99 -23.42 -18.52
C VAL A 8 15.60 -23.28 -19.89
N LYS A 9 15.22 -22.23 -20.62
CA LYS A 9 15.80 -21.82 -21.88
C LYS A 9 16.25 -20.36 -21.80
N THR A 10 17.46 -20.06 -22.29
CA THR A 10 17.99 -18.70 -22.42
C THR A 10 18.01 -18.29 -23.90
N ASP A 11 17.64 -17.05 -24.18
CA ASP A 11 17.62 -16.47 -25.53
C ASP A 11 17.53 -14.94 -25.41
N SER A 12 17.37 -14.21 -26.54
CA SER A 12 17.18 -12.76 -26.53
C SER A 12 16.08 -12.34 -27.50
N TYR A 13 15.43 -11.22 -27.17
CA TYR A 13 14.59 -10.46 -28.08
C TYR A 13 15.29 -9.15 -28.43
N MET A 14 15.17 -8.68 -29.67
CA MET A 14 15.46 -7.29 -29.96
C MET A 14 14.45 -6.39 -29.24
N CYS A 15 14.88 -5.21 -28.78
CA CYS A 15 14.04 -4.29 -28.01
C CYS A 15 12.71 -3.98 -28.73
N ASN A 16 12.74 -3.71 -30.05
CA ASN A 16 11.55 -3.47 -30.84
C ASN A 16 10.56 -4.64 -30.82
N LYS A 17 11.06 -5.89 -30.88
CA LYS A 17 10.25 -7.11 -30.81
C LYS A 17 9.63 -7.26 -29.42
N LEU A 18 10.42 -7.06 -28.35
CA LEU A 18 9.91 -7.10 -26.98
C LEU A 18 8.77 -6.09 -26.77
N CYS A 19 8.98 -4.83 -27.20
CA CYS A 19 7.96 -3.81 -27.14
C CYS A 19 6.68 -4.20 -27.92
N ALA A 20 6.82 -4.80 -29.08
CA ALA A 20 5.69 -5.26 -29.88
C ALA A 20 4.93 -6.41 -29.20
N MET A 21 5.64 -7.39 -28.59
CA MET A 21 5.03 -8.49 -27.84
C MET A 21 4.22 -7.98 -26.64
N ILE A 22 4.75 -6.98 -25.93
CA ILE A 22 4.07 -6.35 -24.78
C ILE A 22 2.78 -5.64 -25.25
N ARG A 23 2.85 -4.82 -26.31
CA ARG A 23 1.68 -4.11 -26.85
C ARG A 23 0.57 -5.07 -27.31
N ARG A 24 0.96 -6.21 -27.88
CA ARG A 24 0.02 -7.25 -28.35
C ARG A 24 -0.41 -8.22 -27.24
N LYS A 25 0.07 -8.02 -26.02
CA LYS A 25 -0.15 -8.90 -24.86
C LYS A 25 0.32 -10.36 -25.09
N GLU A 26 1.24 -10.57 -26.02
CA GLU A 26 1.93 -11.86 -26.21
C GLU A 26 2.87 -12.16 -25.03
N LEU A 27 3.54 -11.13 -24.48
CA LEU A 27 4.25 -11.17 -23.20
C LEU A 27 3.41 -10.39 -22.18
N ARG A 28 2.81 -11.12 -21.25
CA ARG A 28 1.90 -10.59 -20.24
C ARG A 28 2.67 -10.10 -19.02
N ARG A 29 2.27 -8.95 -18.48
CA ARG A 29 2.89 -8.28 -17.31
C ARG A 29 1.94 -8.16 -16.13
N ASP A 30 0.71 -8.58 -16.32
CA ASP A 30 -0.44 -8.37 -15.44
C ASP A 30 -0.73 -9.59 -14.55
N HIS A 31 0.31 -10.37 -14.17
CA HIS A 31 0.12 -11.46 -13.22
C HIS A 31 -0.27 -10.89 -11.85
N LYS A 32 -1.21 -11.55 -11.18
CA LYS A 32 -1.87 -11.07 -9.94
C LYS A 32 -0.91 -10.79 -8.79
N GLN A 33 0.21 -11.50 -8.75
CA GLN A 33 1.26 -11.33 -7.73
C GLN A 33 2.43 -10.45 -8.21
N GLN A 34 2.35 -9.91 -9.42
CA GLN A 34 3.36 -8.99 -9.92
C GLN A 34 3.17 -7.62 -9.27
N ARG A 35 4.29 -7.03 -8.83
CA ARG A 35 4.29 -5.66 -8.32
C ARG A 35 3.92 -4.66 -9.42
N ARG A 36 3.56 -3.44 -9.02
CA ARG A 36 3.23 -2.38 -9.96
C ARG A 36 4.49 -1.88 -10.69
N PRO A 37 4.36 -1.38 -11.93
CA PRO A 37 5.46 -0.74 -12.64
C PRO A 37 5.85 0.61 -12.00
N ASP A 38 6.89 1.26 -12.54
CA ASP A 38 7.31 2.64 -12.20
C ASP A 38 7.88 2.82 -10.79
N GLN A 39 8.68 1.84 -10.33
CA GLN A 39 9.36 1.89 -9.03
C GLN A 39 10.73 2.59 -9.07
N TRP A 40 11.30 2.81 -10.26
CA TRP A 40 12.60 3.45 -10.39
C TRP A 40 12.50 4.97 -10.37
N THR A 41 13.52 5.64 -9.83
CA THR A 41 13.65 7.09 -9.97
C THR A 41 13.80 7.49 -11.44
N CYS A 42 13.48 8.74 -11.77
CA CYS A 42 13.68 9.25 -13.14
C CYS A 42 15.13 9.10 -13.60
N GLU A 43 16.10 9.31 -12.71
CA GLU A 43 17.53 9.18 -13.00
C GLU A 43 17.91 7.72 -13.34
N THR A 44 17.48 6.75 -12.54
CA THR A 44 17.72 5.32 -12.80
C THR A 44 17.08 4.87 -14.11
N ARG A 45 15.84 5.29 -14.35
CA ARG A 45 15.10 5.01 -15.60
C ARG A 45 15.85 5.57 -16.81
N ASP A 46 16.24 6.83 -16.75
CA ASP A 46 16.82 7.55 -17.87
C ASP A 46 18.22 7.00 -18.20
N ASN A 47 19.04 6.69 -17.20
CA ASN A 47 20.34 6.04 -17.39
C ASN A 47 20.19 4.63 -17.98
N PHE A 48 19.17 3.86 -17.58
CA PHE A 48 18.86 2.57 -18.20
C PHE A 48 18.52 2.71 -19.69
N ILE A 49 17.79 3.76 -20.08
CA ILE A 49 17.51 4.02 -21.50
C ILE A 49 18.80 4.39 -22.26
N VAL A 50 19.70 5.13 -21.64
CA VAL A 50 21.02 5.42 -22.21
C VAL A 50 21.80 4.13 -22.46
N THR A 51 21.83 3.20 -21.49
CA THR A 51 22.42 1.86 -21.65
C THR A 51 21.86 1.13 -22.87
N ALA A 52 20.53 1.19 -23.07
CA ALA A 52 19.88 0.57 -24.22
C ALA A 52 20.22 1.27 -25.56
N ILE A 53 20.35 2.61 -25.57
CA ILE A 53 20.77 3.36 -26.76
C ILE A 53 22.22 3.04 -27.14
N LEU A 54 23.09 2.87 -26.12
CA LEU A 54 24.49 2.49 -26.32
C LEU A 54 24.66 1.01 -26.68
N ASN A 55 23.57 0.24 -26.69
CA ASN A 55 23.58 -1.19 -26.94
C ASN A 55 24.48 -1.96 -25.96
N GLU A 56 24.57 -1.48 -24.70
CA GLU A 56 25.27 -2.12 -23.61
C GLU A 56 24.41 -3.24 -23.00
N ASP A 57 25.07 -4.22 -22.39
CA ASP A 57 24.38 -5.35 -21.74
C ASP A 57 23.78 -4.97 -20.40
N PHE A 58 22.67 -5.59 -20.06
CA PHE A 58 22.00 -5.47 -18.76
C PHE A 58 21.37 -6.81 -18.36
N ASP A 59 21.09 -6.97 -17.07
CA ASP A 59 20.56 -8.22 -16.51
C ASP A 59 19.37 -8.77 -17.30
N PRO A 60 19.34 -10.08 -17.56
CA PRO A 60 18.24 -10.74 -18.27
C PRO A 60 16.89 -10.57 -17.56
N ILE A 61 15.82 -10.40 -18.34
CA ILE A 61 14.46 -10.54 -17.81
C ILE A 61 14.10 -12.02 -17.59
N LYS A 62 13.13 -12.30 -16.72
CA LYS A 62 12.66 -13.67 -16.46
C LYS A 62 11.24 -13.84 -16.96
N ILE A 63 10.99 -14.95 -17.64
CA ILE A 63 9.70 -15.27 -18.28
C ILE A 63 9.28 -16.67 -17.84
N CYS A 64 7.99 -16.87 -17.56
CA CYS A 64 7.38 -18.20 -17.45
C CYS A 64 6.49 -18.46 -18.66
N GLU A 65 6.61 -19.66 -19.21
CA GLU A 65 5.72 -20.20 -20.21
C GLU A 65 4.68 -21.09 -19.53
N GLN A 66 3.40 -20.80 -19.74
CA GLN A 66 2.28 -21.55 -19.20
C GLN A 66 1.47 -22.11 -20.36
N ILE A 67 1.28 -23.43 -20.37
CA ILE A 67 0.38 -24.10 -21.32
C ILE A 67 -0.98 -24.17 -20.64
N VAL A 68 -1.96 -23.43 -21.19
CA VAL A 68 -3.32 -23.36 -20.64
C VAL A 68 -4.21 -24.41 -21.32
N ASP A 69 -3.97 -24.65 -22.61
CA ASP A 69 -4.65 -25.65 -23.42
C ASP A 69 -3.69 -26.12 -24.53
N GLU A 70 -4.02 -27.20 -25.24
CA GLU A 70 -3.17 -27.78 -26.31
C GLU A 70 -2.67 -26.74 -27.32
N ASN A 71 -3.43 -25.65 -27.55
CA ASN A 71 -3.11 -24.59 -28.52
C ASN A 71 -2.91 -23.21 -27.89
N ILE A 72 -2.99 -23.08 -26.54
CA ILE A 72 -2.89 -21.78 -25.85
C ILE A 72 -1.70 -21.78 -24.92
N VAL A 73 -0.73 -20.91 -25.25
CA VAL A 73 0.46 -20.69 -24.46
C VAL A 73 0.51 -19.22 -24.03
N TYR A 74 0.61 -19.00 -22.72
CA TYR A 74 0.84 -17.67 -22.16
C TYR A 74 2.30 -17.52 -21.80
N LEU A 75 2.85 -16.34 -22.09
CA LEU A 75 4.17 -15.92 -21.62
C LEU A 75 3.97 -14.85 -20.54
N TRP A 76 4.43 -15.15 -19.34
CA TRP A 76 4.36 -14.26 -18.18
C TRP A 76 5.72 -13.69 -17.88
N LEU A 77 5.83 -12.36 -17.84
CA LEU A 77 7.00 -11.68 -17.34
C LEU A 77 6.99 -11.76 -15.81
N ILE A 78 7.98 -12.41 -15.22
CA ILE A 78 8.08 -12.64 -13.77
C ILE A 78 9.15 -11.79 -13.09
N ASP A 79 10.14 -11.31 -13.86
CA ASP A 79 11.13 -10.33 -13.42
C ASP A 79 11.55 -9.46 -14.60
N GLY A 80 11.92 -8.21 -14.33
CA GLY A 80 12.27 -7.21 -15.35
C GLY A 80 11.09 -6.34 -15.78
N LEU A 81 10.04 -6.21 -14.94
CA LEU A 81 8.87 -5.38 -15.21
C LEU A 81 9.27 -3.93 -15.50
N GLN A 82 10.14 -3.34 -14.67
CA GLN A 82 10.63 -1.97 -14.84
C GLN A 82 11.35 -1.81 -16.19
N LYS A 83 12.33 -2.69 -16.46
CA LYS A 83 13.11 -2.69 -17.70
C LYS A 83 12.19 -2.72 -18.93
N SER A 84 11.27 -3.68 -18.97
CA SER A 84 10.36 -3.86 -20.10
C SER A 84 9.34 -2.73 -20.24
N SER A 85 8.90 -2.13 -19.11
CA SER A 85 8.00 -0.98 -19.14
C SER A 85 8.70 0.24 -19.70
N TYR A 86 9.88 0.58 -19.18
CA TYR A 86 10.58 1.80 -19.63
C TYR A 86 11.09 1.73 -21.07
N LEU A 87 11.55 0.56 -21.54
CA LEU A 87 11.86 0.39 -22.96
C LEU A 87 10.63 0.66 -23.83
N THR A 88 9.47 0.10 -23.45
CA THR A 88 8.22 0.30 -24.21
C THR A 88 7.77 1.76 -24.15
N ASP A 89 7.78 2.36 -22.95
CA ASP A 89 7.28 3.72 -22.74
C ASP A 89 8.17 4.78 -23.40
N PHE A 90 9.49 4.60 -23.39
CA PHE A 90 10.40 5.47 -24.12
C PHE A 90 10.15 5.37 -25.64
N ARG A 91 10.06 4.15 -26.17
CA ARG A 91 9.78 3.91 -27.59
C ARG A 91 8.42 4.48 -28.01
N ASP A 92 7.43 4.47 -27.12
CA ASP A 92 6.10 5.05 -27.34
C ASP A 92 6.10 6.59 -27.20
N GLY A 93 7.20 7.18 -26.76
CA GLY A 93 7.36 8.62 -26.58
C GLY A 93 6.65 9.18 -25.35
N LYS A 94 6.43 8.36 -24.31
CA LYS A 94 5.73 8.77 -23.08
C LYS A 94 6.59 9.67 -22.18
N PHE A 95 7.91 9.63 -22.31
CA PHE A 95 8.81 10.51 -21.57
C PHE A 95 10.04 10.90 -22.39
N LYS A 96 10.79 11.87 -21.88
CA LYS A 96 12.07 12.35 -22.41
C LYS A 96 13.15 12.18 -21.36
N LEU A 97 14.40 12.03 -21.79
CA LEU A 97 15.55 11.87 -20.91
C LEU A 97 15.82 13.17 -20.13
N GLY A 98 16.03 13.06 -18.85
CA GLY A 98 16.35 14.17 -17.95
C GLY A 98 17.80 14.66 -18.07
N LYS A 99 18.18 15.59 -17.19
CA LYS A 99 19.52 16.19 -17.19
C LYS A 99 20.58 15.32 -16.48
N ASN A 100 20.16 14.40 -15.60
CA ASN A 100 21.03 13.59 -14.74
C ASN A 100 21.37 12.25 -15.39
N ILE A 101 21.73 12.26 -16.65
CA ILE A 101 22.12 11.05 -17.41
C ILE A 101 23.62 11.03 -17.67
N ASN A 102 24.21 9.84 -17.71
CA ASN A 102 25.62 9.67 -17.97
C ASN A 102 25.86 8.46 -18.92
N PRO A 103 26.46 8.69 -20.11
CA PRO A 103 26.85 9.99 -20.67
C PRO A 103 25.64 10.83 -21.15
N SER A 104 25.73 12.14 -20.99
CA SER A 104 24.72 13.08 -21.51
C SER A 104 24.87 13.36 -23.02
N THR A 105 26.04 13.13 -23.54
CA THR A 105 26.40 13.29 -24.96
C THR A 105 27.08 12.02 -25.43
N ILE A 106 26.66 11.51 -26.56
CA ILE A 106 27.22 10.30 -27.20
C ILE A 106 27.75 10.63 -28.58
N GLU A 107 28.72 9.85 -29.04
CA GLU A 107 29.31 9.97 -30.37
C GLU A 107 28.99 8.69 -31.15
N TYR A 108 28.62 8.88 -32.42
CA TYR A 108 28.37 7.76 -33.34
C TYR A 108 28.92 8.06 -34.72
N GLN A 109 29.19 7.00 -35.49
CA GLN A 109 29.66 7.11 -36.87
C GLN A 109 28.47 7.15 -37.83
N GLN A 110 28.47 8.10 -38.74
CA GLN A 110 27.51 8.22 -39.79
C GLN A 110 28.22 8.32 -41.14
N ALA A 111 27.69 7.62 -42.14
CA ALA A 111 28.23 7.74 -43.48
C ALA A 111 28.04 9.20 -43.98
N LYS A 112 29.12 9.82 -44.44
CA LYS A 112 29.09 11.16 -44.97
C LYS A 112 28.35 11.17 -46.30
N VAL A 113 27.44 12.11 -46.46
CA VAL A 113 26.69 12.29 -47.72
C VAL A 113 27.08 13.59 -48.38
N ASP A 114 27.08 13.60 -49.71
CA ASP A 114 27.30 14.79 -50.54
C ASP A 114 26.04 15.69 -50.59
N GLU A 115 26.15 16.83 -51.27
CA GLU A 115 25.05 17.80 -51.46
C GLU A 115 23.80 17.21 -52.13
N ASN A 116 23.91 16.06 -52.82
CA ASN A 116 22.83 15.36 -53.48
C ASN A 116 22.26 14.21 -52.64
N GLY A 117 22.76 13.99 -51.38
CA GLY A 117 22.36 12.91 -50.51
C GLY A 117 22.99 11.56 -50.89
N VAL A 118 24.04 11.52 -51.69
CA VAL A 118 24.78 10.31 -52.07
C VAL A 118 25.91 10.07 -51.04
N ILE A 119 26.09 8.82 -50.65
CA ILE A 119 27.18 8.45 -49.74
C ILE A 119 28.53 8.75 -50.38
N SER A 120 29.36 9.55 -49.70
CA SER A 120 30.72 9.83 -50.11
C SER A 120 31.60 8.58 -49.97
N THR A 121 32.39 8.28 -50.97
CA THR A 121 33.34 7.14 -50.95
C THR A 121 34.78 7.64 -51.01
N ASP A 122 35.70 6.86 -50.49
CA ASP A 122 37.14 7.07 -50.61
C ASP A 122 37.65 6.60 -51.99
N ASP A 123 38.97 6.69 -52.21
CA ASP A 123 39.62 6.28 -53.46
C ASP A 123 39.48 4.78 -53.77
N ASN A 124 39.13 3.95 -52.77
CA ASN A 124 38.88 2.52 -52.92
C ASN A 124 37.40 2.19 -53.17
N GLY A 125 36.52 3.19 -53.08
CA GLY A 125 35.07 3.03 -53.18
C GLY A 125 34.38 2.68 -51.85
N ASP A 126 35.07 2.74 -50.73
CA ASP A 126 34.52 2.48 -49.41
C ASP A 126 33.84 3.73 -48.83
N PRO A 127 32.72 3.61 -48.12
CA PRO A 127 32.03 4.74 -47.48
C PRO A 127 32.93 5.51 -46.52
N VAL A 128 32.95 6.84 -46.65
CA VAL A 128 33.61 7.73 -45.72
C VAL A 128 32.66 8.02 -44.54
N TYR A 129 33.11 7.84 -43.33
CA TYR A 129 32.34 8.10 -42.11
C TYR A 129 32.78 9.39 -41.43
N GLU A 130 31.83 10.08 -40.82
CA GLU A 130 32.06 11.22 -39.94
C GLU A 130 31.53 10.90 -38.52
N THR A 131 32.20 11.45 -37.51
CA THR A 131 31.78 11.32 -36.12
C THR A 131 30.79 12.43 -35.80
N ILE A 132 29.57 12.02 -35.38
CA ILE A 132 28.52 12.93 -34.95
C ILE A 132 28.41 12.87 -33.42
N SER A 133 28.47 14.04 -32.78
CA SER A 133 28.21 14.20 -31.34
C SER A 133 26.75 14.60 -31.15
N PHE A 134 26.02 13.85 -30.29
CA PHE A 134 24.59 14.06 -30.06
C PHE A 134 24.30 14.16 -28.57
N ASN A 135 23.66 15.25 -28.15
CA ASN A 135 23.23 15.46 -26.76
C ASN A 135 21.86 14.81 -26.53
N LEU A 136 21.79 13.89 -25.56
CA LEU A 136 20.59 13.12 -25.20
C LEU A 136 19.65 13.88 -24.24
N VAL A 137 20.10 14.91 -23.55
CA VAL A 137 19.32 15.65 -22.55
C VAL A 137 18.06 16.25 -23.19
N GLY A 138 16.90 15.98 -22.62
CA GLY A 138 15.60 16.45 -23.09
C GLY A 138 15.09 15.76 -24.37
N LYS A 139 15.77 14.70 -24.83
CA LYS A 139 15.37 13.95 -26.02
C LYS A 139 14.47 12.79 -25.68
N GLY A 140 13.42 12.59 -26.44
CA GLY A 140 12.62 11.36 -26.47
C GLY A 140 13.01 10.49 -27.67
N TYR A 141 12.44 9.29 -27.76
CA TYR A 141 12.72 8.35 -28.85
C TYR A 141 12.56 8.99 -30.26
N LYS A 142 11.51 9.81 -30.44
CA LYS A 142 11.24 10.48 -31.74
C LYS A 142 12.31 11.51 -32.12
N ASP A 143 12.98 12.08 -31.10
CA ASP A 143 13.99 13.12 -31.26
C ASP A 143 15.39 12.53 -31.61
N LEU A 144 15.56 11.20 -31.47
CA LEU A 144 16.81 10.52 -31.77
C LEU A 144 17.09 10.51 -33.30
N PRO A 145 18.36 10.64 -33.71
CA PRO A 145 18.78 10.30 -35.07
C PRO A 145 18.43 8.87 -35.44
N GLU A 146 18.26 8.60 -36.73
CA GLU A 146 17.84 7.28 -37.21
C GLU A 146 18.79 6.17 -36.75
N LYS A 147 20.10 6.40 -36.83
CA LYS A 147 21.10 5.45 -36.35
C LYS A 147 20.91 5.07 -34.90
N LEU A 148 20.63 6.05 -34.01
CA LEU A 148 20.41 5.78 -32.58
C LEU A 148 19.05 5.11 -32.30
N LYS A 149 18.03 5.35 -33.14
CA LYS A 149 16.77 4.58 -33.08
C LYS A 149 17.00 3.12 -33.46
N GLU A 150 17.79 2.89 -34.52
CA GLU A 150 18.16 1.54 -34.93
C GLU A 150 18.94 0.81 -33.85
N ASP A 151 19.91 1.47 -33.20
CA ASP A 151 20.70 0.90 -32.13
C ASP A 151 19.81 0.54 -30.93
N PHE A 152 18.93 1.45 -30.48
CA PHE A 152 17.95 1.18 -29.44
C PHE A 152 16.97 0.04 -29.82
N ASP A 153 16.42 0.06 -31.01
CA ASP A 153 15.46 -0.94 -31.51
C ASP A 153 16.09 -2.34 -31.63
N ASN A 154 17.36 -2.42 -31.94
CA ASN A 154 18.13 -3.65 -32.08
C ASN A 154 18.88 -4.06 -30.83
N CYS A 155 18.81 -3.27 -29.74
CA CYS A 155 19.39 -3.65 -28.46
C CYS A 155 18.87 -5.03 -28.01
N PRO A 156 19.76 -6.01 -27.72
CA PRO A 156 19.35 -7.35 -27.28
C PRO A 156 18.87 -7.33 -25.84
N VAL A 157 17.64 -7.70 -25.63
CA VAL A 157 17.08 -7.95 -24.30
C VAL A 157 17.14 -9.44 -24.01
N HIS A 158 18.14 -9.84 -23.23
CA HIS A 158 18.32 -11.22 -22.83
C HIS A 158 17.20 -11.68 -21.90
N TYR A 159 16.80 -12.95 -22.02
CA TYR A 159 15.81 -13.53 -21.13
C TYR A 159 16.13 -14.96 -20.71
N VAL A 160 15.65 -15.31 -19.53
CA VAL A 160 15.61 -16.68 -19.01
C VAL A 160 14.15 -17.10 -18.95
N LYS A 161 13.79 -18.17 -19.68
CA LYS A 161 12.41 -18.65 -19.77
C LYS A 161 12.27 -20.00 -19.08
N HIS A 162 11.39 -20.06 -18.07
CA HIS A 162 10.93 -21.29 -17.43
C HIS A 162 9.80 -21.88 -18.26
N LEU A 163 9.87 -23.17 -18.58
CA LEU A 163 8.94 -23.85 -19.50
C LEU A 163 7.91 -24.65 -18.72
N ASN A 164 6.66 -24.62 -19.22
CA ASN A 164 5.53 -25.42 -18.70
C ASN A 164 5.25 -25.20 -17.22
N CYS A 165 5.22 -23.94 -16.78
CA CYS A 165 4.95 -23.55 -15.41
C CYS A 165 3.44 -23.63 -15.10
N THR A 166 3.10 -24.09 -13.89
CA THR A 166 1.76 -23.93 -13.31
C THR A 166 1.58 -22.52 -12.74
N ASP A 167 0.35 -22.13 -12.37
CA ASP A 167 0.08 -20.83 -11.72
C ASP A 167 0.87 -20.70 -10.40
N GLU A 168 0.97 -21.77 -9.61
CA GLU A 168 1.71 -21.79 -8.35
C GLU A 168 3.23 -21.66 -8.59
N GLU A 169 3.74 -22.24 -9.68
CA GLU A 169 5.16 -22.11 -10.03
C GLU A 169 5.47 -20.69 -10.50
N ILE A 170 4.60 -20.08 -11.30
CA ILE A 170 4.73 -18.69 -11.71
C ILE A 170 4.72 -17.76 -10.48
N ALA A 171 3.76 -17.96 -9.57
CA ALA A 171 3.65 -17.22 -8.32
C ALA A 171 4.94 -17.34 -7.48
N ARG A 172 5.43 -18.58 -7.28
CA ARG A 172 6.67 -18.86 -6.56
C ARG A 172 7.89 -18.19 -7.21
N HIS A 173 7.97 -18.18 -8.54
CA HIS A 173 9.05 -17.51 -9.25
C HIS A 173 9.00 -15.98 -9.11
N ILE A 174 7.80 -15.37 -9.19
CA ILE A 174 7.62 -13.93 -8.95
C ILE A 174 8.15 -13.57 -7.55
N VAL A 175 7.74 -14.30 -6.51
CA VAL A 175 8.21 -14.09 -5.13
C VAL A 175 9.72 -14.25 -5.05
N ARG A 176 10.28 -15.35 -5.59
CA ARG A 176 11.71 -15.65 -5.52
C ARG A 176 12.57 -14.59 -6.20
N TYR A 177 12.21 -14.15 -7.40
CA TYR A 177 13.02 -13.19 -8.15
C TYR A 177 12.83 -11.74 -7.67
N ASN A 178 11.72 -11.42 -7.01
CA ASN A 178 11.53 -10.13 -6.38
C ASN A 178 12.06 -10.07 -4.93
N SER A 179 12.42 -11.20 -4.31
CA SER A 179 12.95 -11.23 -2.94
C SER A 179 14.37 -10.65 -2.81
N GLY A 180 15.09 -10.44 -3.90
CA GLY A 180 16.40 -9.77 -3.91
C GLY A 180 16.33 -8.24 -3.95
N LYS A 181 15.12 -7.64 -4.05
CA LYS A 181 14.90 -6.20 -3.96
C LYS A 181 13.91 -5.96 -2.84
N PRO A 182 14.18 -5.06 -1.89
CA PRO A 182 13.26 -4.81 -0.80
C PRO A 182 11.93 -4.38 -1.38
N MET A 183 10.92 -5.21 -1.17
CA MET A 183 9.52 -4.82 -1.35
C MET A 183 9.10 -4.16 -0.05
N VAL A 184 8.47 -2.99 -0.12
CA VAL A 184 7.84 -2.38 1.05
C VAL A 184 6.82 -3.35 1.65
N ALA A 185 6.56 -3.25 2.95
CA ALA A 185 5.70 -4.19 3.67
C ALA A 185 4.35 -4.39 2.96
N ASN A 186 3.73 -3.30 2.50
CA ASN A 186 2.44 -3.35 1.81
C ASN A 186 2.50 -4.11 0.47
N GLN A 187 3.58 -3.95 -0.30
CA GLN A 187 3.79 -4.72 -1.54
C GLN A 187 3.98 -6.22 -1.27
N LYS A 188 4.52 -6.59 -0.09
CA LYS A 188 4.69 -7.99 0.31
C LYS A 188 3.36 -8.71 0.53
N LEU A 189 2.27 -8.00 0.84
CA LEU A 189 0.95 -8.60 1.05
C LEU A 189 0.54 -9.50 -0.12
N ALA A 190 0.60 -8.97 -1.34
CA ALA A 190 0.25 -9.72 -2.55
C ALA A 190 1.08 -11.00 -2.76
N THR A 191 2.29 -11.07 -2.16
CA THR A 191 3.17 -12.24 -2.24
C THR A 191 2.91 -13.28 -1.16
N TYR A 192 2.28 -12.89 -0.06
CA TYR A 192 1.98 -13.77 1.06
C TYR A 192 0.61 -14.42 0.96
N VAL A 193 -0.38 -13.75 0.38
CA VAL A 193 -1.71 -14.32 0.16
C VAL A 193 -1.71 -15.29 -1.03
N ASN A 194 -2.65 -16.24 -1.04
CA ASN A 194 -2.86 -17.12 -2.18
C ASN A 194 -3.31 -16.34 -3.43
N VAL A 195 -3.20 -16.99 -4.61
CA VAL A 195 -3.49 -16.35 -5.91
C VAL A 195 -4.93 -15.85 -6.02
N GLU A 196 -5.87 -16.51 -5.38
CA GLU A 196 -7.29 -16.15 -5.44
C GLU A 196 -7.58 -14.91 -4.61
N ILE A 197 -7.09 -14.85 -3.36
CA ILE A 197 -7.19 -13.69 -2.49
C ILE A 197 -6.46 -12.49 -3.10
N ALA A 198 -5.24 -12.67 -3.62
CA ALA A 198 -4.52 -11.62 -4.33
C ALA A 198 -5.32 -11.02 -5.50
N ARG A 199 -6.07 -11.87 -6.23
CA ARG A 199 -6.94 -11.40 -7.31
C ARG A 199 -8.09 -10.53 -6.81
N TYR A 200 -8.72 -10.93 -5.70
CA TYR A 200 -9.84 -10.16 -5.15
C TYR A 200 -9.35 -8.81 -4.61
N ILE A 201 -8.27 -8.79 -3.84
CA ILE A 201 -7.66 -7.57 -3.33
C ILE A 201 -7.34 -6.63 -4.50
N LYS A 202 -6.63 -7.12 -5.52
CA LYS A 202 -6.22 -6.29 -6.65
C LYS A 202 -7.41 -5.72 -7.44
N LYS A 203 -8.45 -6.53 -7.64
CA LYS A 203 -9.68 -6.07 -8.31
C LYS A 203 -10.30 -4.88 -7.59
N ILE A 204 -10.38 -4.94 -6.26
CA ILE A 204 -10.96 -3.86 -5.44
C ILE A 204 -10.01 -2.66 -5.38
N ALA A 205 -8.70 -2.90 -5.26
CA ALA A 205 -7.71 -1.83 -5.24
C ALA A 205 -7.68 -1.00 -6.56
N GLU A 206 -8.17 -1.56 -7.66
CA GLU A 206 -8.35 -0.86 -8.94
C GLU A 206 -9.68 -0.09 -9.03
N HIS A 207 -10.50 -0.07 -7.96
CA HIS A 207 -11.78 0.63 -7.94
C HIS A 207 -11.58 2.15 -8.01
N SER A 208 -12.40 2.84 -8.81
CA SER A 208 -12.27 4.29 -9.05
C SER A 208 -12.45 5.14 -7.80
N PHE A 209 -13.12 4.64 -6.77
CA PHE A 209 -13.29 5.32 -5.48
C PHE A 209 -11.96 5.85 -4.92
N PHE A 210 -10.89 5.08 -4.98
CA PHE A 210 -9.60 5.47 -4.43
C PHE A 210 -8.94 6.63 -5.17
N ASN A 211 -9.19 6.76 -6.47
CA ASN A 211 -8.66 7.86 -7.27
C ASN A 211 -9.61 9.05 -7.30
N ASP A 212 -10.92 8.82 -7.47
CA ASP A 212 -11.90 9.88 -7.78
C ASP A 212 -12.48 10.51 -6.52
N CYS A 213 -12.64 9.74 -5.44
CA CYS A 213 -13.20 10.22 -4.16
C CYS A 213 -12.11 10.42 -3.11
N ALA A 214 -11.32 9.41 -2.80
CA ALA A 214 -10.25 9.50 -1.80
C ALA A 214 -9.00 10.23 -2.31
N ASN A 215 -8.90 10.51 -3.62
CA ASN A 215 -7.85 11.27 -4.28
C ASN A 215 -6.43 10.78 -3.98
N TYR A 216 -6.22 9.45 -4.03
CA TYR A 216 -4.92 8.88 -3.74
C TYR A 216 -3.91 9.17 -4.83
N SER A 217 -2.71 9.53 -4.42
CA SER A 217 -1.61 9.75 -5.35
C SER A 217 -1.14 8.43 -5.98
N SER A 218 -0.49 8.54 -7.15
CA SER A 218 0.12 7.38 -7.80
C SER A 218 1.19 6.70 -6.93
N THR A 219 1.78 7.41 -5.96
CA THR A 219 2.77 6.86 -5.02
C THR A 219 2.11 5.93 -4.02
N VAL A 220 0.98 6.32 -3.42
CA VAL A 220 0.16 5.48 -2.53
C VAL A 220 -0.21 4.18 -3.23
N ASP A 221 -0.64 4.26 -4.49
CA ASP A 221 -0.98 3.11 -5.31
C ASP A 221 0.23 2.19 -5.58
N LYS A 222 1.38 2.79 -5.95
CA LYS A 222 2.63 2.03 -6.24
C LYS A 222 3.17 1.28 -5.04
N ASN A 223 3.03 1.82 -3.85
CA ASN A 223 3.50 1.22 -2.61
C ASN A 223 2.62 0.08 -2.10
N GLY A 224 1.49 -0.22 -2.77
CA GLY A 224 0.57 -1.28 -2.36
C GLY A 224 -0.28 -0.92 -1.14
N THR A 225 -0.34 0.36 -0.79
CA THR A 225 -1.12 0.85 0.36
C THR A 225 -2.60 0.59 0.18
N ILE A 226 -3.13 0.73 -1.05
CA ILE A 226 -4.55 0.41 -1.34
C ILE A 226 -4.82 -1.09 -1.14
N ASP A 227 -3.91 -1.97 -1.58
CA ASP A 227 -4.03 -3.41 -1.39
C ASP A 227 -4.13 -3.74 0.12
N ARG A 228 -3.33 -3.06 0.95
CA ARG A 228 -3.36 -3.20 2.41
C ARG A 228 -4.66 -2.67 3.00
N ILE A 229 -5.15 -1.49 2.59
CA ILE A 229 -6.43 -0.93 3.04
C ILE A 229 -7.56 -1.92 2.77
N VAL A 230 -7.62 -2.49 1.56
CA VAL A 230 -8.62 -3.50 1.21
C VAL A 230 -8.54 -4.71 2.15
N ALA A 231 -7.35 -5.23 2.37
CA ALA A 231 -7.13 -6.39 3.24
C ALA A 231 -7.50 -6.10 4.70
N GLU A 232 -7.09 -4.94 5.23
CA GLU A 232 -7.42 -4.48 6.58
C GLU A 232 -8.92 -4.24 6.74
N THR A 233 -9.59 -3.68 5.73
CA THR A 233 -11.06 -3.51 5.74
C THR A 233 -11.78 -4.85 5.80
N ILE A 234 -11.38 -5.83 4.98
CA ILE A 234 -11.96 -7.19 5.03
C ILE A 234 -11.74 -7.82 6.40
N MET A 235 -10.53 -7.70 6.97
CA MET A 235 -10.22 -8.20 8.31
C MET A 235 -11.07 -7.48 9.37
N GLY A 236 -11.17 -6.16 9.31
CA GLY A 236 -11.87 -5.36 10.30
C GLY A 236 -13.38 -5.61 10.31
N ILE A 237 -14.02 -5.69 9.12
CA ILE A 237 -15.45 -5.96 9.00
C ILE A 237 -15.82 -7.37 9.49
N ASN A 238 -14.99 -8.38 9.18
CA ASN A 238 -15.38 -9.77 9.35
C ASN A 238 -14.67 -10.48 10.51
N PHE A 239 -13.50 -9.99 10.93
CA PHE A 239 -12.60 -10.69 11.87
C PHE A 239 -11.90 -9.73 12.84
N LEU A 240 -12.59 -8.69 13.32
CA LEU A 240 -12.00 -7.61 14.13
C LEU A 240 -11.22 -8.14 15.35
N ASP A 241 -11.73 -9.18 16.03
CA ASP A 241 -11.03 -9.77 17.19
C ASP A 241 -9.74 -10.53 16.81
N SER A 242 -9.55 -10.82 15.54
CA SER A 242 -8.31 -11.39 14.98
C SER A 242 -7.41 -10.33 14.35
N TRP A 243 -7.66 -9.03 14.64
CA TRP A 243 -6.91 -7.93 14.07
C TRP A 243 -5.41 -8.07 14.29
N THR A 244 -4.65 -7.81 13.24
CA THR A 244 -3.18 -7.82 13.29
C THR A 244 -2.59 -6.81 12.32
N LYS A 245 -1.60 -6.06 12.78
CA LYS A 245 -0.80 -5.18 11.92
C LYS A 245 0.31 -5.93 11.17
N ASN A 246 0.58 -7.18 11.52
CA ASN A 246 1.58 -8.00 10.86
C ASN A 246 1.06 -8.55 9.53
N ILE A 247 1.68 -8.14 8.43
CA ILE A 247 1.27 -8.48 7.06
C ILE A 247 1.21 -9.99 6.80
N LYS A 248 2.14 -10.78 7.34
CA LYS A 248 2.13 -12.25 7.18
C LYS A 248 0.97 -12.90 7.91
N LYS A 249 0.65 -12.41 9.12
CA LYS A 249 -0.49 -12.91 9.89
C LYS A 249 -1.81 -12.48 9.25
N LEU A 250 -1.88 -11.25 8.74
CA LEU A 250 -3.02 -10.76 7.96
C LEU A 250 -3.24 -11.64 6.73
N ALA A 251 -2.20 -11.90 5.94
CA ALA A 251 -2.28 -12.76 4.77
C ALA A 251 -2.77 -14.17 5.12
N ALA A 252 -2.22 -14.79 6.17
CA ALA A 252 -2.65 -16.12 6.63
C ALA A 252 -4.10 -16.13 7.08
N LEU A 253 -4.56 -15.08 7.78
CA LEU A 253 -5.96 -14.93 8.20
C LEU A 253 -6.90 -14.86 6.99
N LEU A 254 -6.54 -14.06 5.98
CA LEU A 254 -7.34 -13.93 4.76
C LEU A 254 -7.38 -15.25 3.96
N ASP A 255 -6.25 -15.94 3.83
CA ASP A 255 -6.17 -17.23 3.14
C ASP A 255 -7.03 -18.31 3.81
N GLU A 256 -7.14 -18.27 5.14
CA GLU A 256 -7.92 -19.23 5.92
C GLU A 256 -9.42 -18.92 5.92
N LYS A 257 -9.80 -17.63 6.00
CA LYS A 257 -11.17 -17.24 6.36
C LYS A 257 -11.88 -16.35 5.35
N ALA A 258 -11.16 -15.63 4.48
CA ALA A 258 -11.81 -14.69 3.58
C ALA A 258 -12.49 -15.42 2.42
N THR A 259 -13.69 -14.96 2.05
CA THR A 259 -14.49 -15.51 0.96
C THR A 259 -14.73 -14.46 -0.12
N LYS A 260 -15.07 -14.90 -1.31
CA LYS A 260 -15.39 -14.02 -2.44
C LYS A 260 -16.51 -13.03 -2.09
N GLU A 261 -17.53 -13.49 -1.35
CA GLU A 261 -18.69 -12.69 -0.96
C GLU A 261 -18.29 -11.46 -0.11
N MET A 262 -17.28 -11.60 0.76
CA MET A 262 -16.76 -10.48 1.56
C MET A 262 -16.16 -9.39 0.68
N PHE A 263 -15.41 -9.79 -0.36
CA PHE A 263 -14.86 -8.85 -1.33
C PHE A 263 -15.94 -8.24 -2.23
N ASP A 264 -16.92 -9.02 -2.67
CA ASP A 264 -18.04 -8.50 -3.46
C ASP A 264 -18.88 -7.49 -2.64
N THR A 265 -19.06 -7.73 -1.34
CA THR A 265 -19.73 -6.80 -0.42
C THR A 265 -18.93 -5.50 -0.31
N LEU A 266 -17.62 -5.56 -0.08
CA LEU A 266 -16.79 -4.35 -0.04
C LEU A 266 -16.83 -3.60 -1.37
N ASN A 267 -16.81 -4.29 -2.51
CA ASN A 267 -16.94 -3.63 -3.81
C ASN A 267 -18.27 -2.86 -3.91
N SER A 268 -19.37 -3.46 -3.44
CA SER A 268 -20.67 -2.78 -3.46
C SER A 268 -20.73 -1.56 -2.53
N TYR A 269 -19.95 -1.57 -1.43
CA TYR A 269 -19.82 -0.39 -0.57
C TYR A 269 -19.06 0.73 -1.26
N LEU A 270 -17.99 0.41 -1.98
CA LEU A 270 -17.26 1.41 -2.76
C LEU A 270 -18.11 2.03 -3.87
N ASP A 271 -18.93 1.21 -4.57
CA ASP A 271 -19.88 1.70 -5.56
C ASP A 271 -20.86 2.71 -4.94
N ARG A 272 -21.44 2.41 -3.76
CA ARG A 272 -22.36 3.30 -3.04
C ARG A 272 -21.65 4.56 -2.53
N LEU A 273 -20.44 4.44 -1.99
CA LEU A 273 -19.66 5.57 -1.49
C LEU A 273 -19.25 6.53 -2.60
N MET A 274 -19.12 6.10 -3.85
CA MET A 274 -18.87 7.00 -4.98
C MET A 274 -20.01 8.00 -5.21
N GLU A 275 -21.22 7.67 -4.82
CA GLU A 275 -22.38 8.56 -4.99
C GLU A 275 -22.50 9.61 -3.86
N VAL A 276 -21.89 9.34 -2.68
CA VAL A 276 -22.08 10.15 -1.48
C VAL A 276 -20.81 10.82 -0.94
N VAL A 277 -19.63 10.35 -1.34
CA VAL A 277 -18.37 10.96 -0.91
C VAL A 277 -18.00 12.10 -1.84
N THR A 278 -17.98 13.33 -1.29
CA THR A 278 -17.57 14.54 -2.00
C THR A 278 -16.05 14.73 -1.94
N PRO A 279 -15.44 15.61 -2.75
CA PRO A 279 -14.01 15.93 -2.64
C PRO A 279 -13.59 16.44 -1.25
N GLU A 280 -14.49 17.10 -0.55
CA GLU A 280 -14.29 17.63 0.80
C GLU A 280 -14.25 16.50 1.82
N THR A 281 -15.18 15.55 1.76
CA THR A 281 -15.28 14.42 2.69
C THR A 281 -14.32 13.27 2.31
N GLY A 282 -13.83 13.25 1.08
CA GLY A 282 -12.85 12.25 0.60
C GLY A 282 -11.56 12.20 1.43
N LYS A 283 -11.16 13.32 2.05
CA LYS A 283 -10.01 13.39 2.95
C LYS A 283 -10.13 12.50 4.20
N LEU A 284 -11.35 12.18 4.63
CA LEU A 284 -11.61 11.26 5.75
C LEU A 284 -11.15 9.84 5.40
N PHE A 285 -11.19 9.49 4.11
CA PHE A 285 -10.68 8.21 3.59
C PHE A 285 -9.18 8.26 3.28
N SER A 286 -8.40 9.03 4.06
CA SER A 286 -6.94 9.03 3.93
C SER A 286 -6.36 7.61 4.07
N PRO A 287 -5.14 7.32 3.57
CA PRO A 287 -4.51 5.99 3.72
C PRO A 287 -4.49 5.47 5.16
N LYS A 288 -4.41 6.38 6.14
CA LYS A 288 -4.45 6.09 7.57
C LYS A 288 -5.83 5.62 8.05
N ASN A 289 -6.90 6.23 7.57
CA ASN A 289 -8.24 6.12 8.14
C ASN A 289 -9.25 5.41 7.23
N ALA A 290 -8.93 5.18 5.95
CA ALA A 290 -9.88 4.61 4.99
C ALA A 290 -10.52 3.31 5.48
N HIS A 291 -9.72 2.37 6.04
CA HIS A 291 -10.26 1.12 6.57
C HIS A 291 -11.26 1.36 7.71
N ILE A 292 -11.06 2.38 8.55
CA ILE A 292 -11.98 2.73 9.65
C ILE A 292 -13.32 3.22 9.08
N PHE A 293 -13.31 4.21 8.18
CA PHE A 293 -14.54 4.74 7.59
C PHE A 293 -15.28 3.71 6.73
N LEU A 294 -14.57 2.78 6.08
CA LEU A 294 -15.18 1.65 5.38
C LEU A 294 -15.85 0.66 6.36
N MET A 295 -15.27 0.43 7.54
CA MET A 295 -15.88 -0.38 8.60
C MET A 295 -17.10 0.32 9.19
N VAL A 296 -17.06 1.65 9.37
CA VAL A 296 -18.22 2.45 9.81
C VAL A 296 -19.34 2.41 8.77
N PHE A 297 -18.99 2.49 7.48
CA PHE A 297 -20.00 2.37 6.41
C PHE A 297 -20.66 0.97 6.38
N ASP A 298 -19.92 -0.09 6.69
CA ASP A 298 -20.52 -1.43 6.88
C ASP A 298 -21.57 -1.43 7.99
N LYS A 299 -21.31 -0.76 9.11
CA LYS A 299 -22.29 -0.60 10.21
C LYS A 299 -23.49 0.21 9.77
N PHE A 300 -23.27 1.37 9.15
CA PHE A 300 -24.34 2.21 8.60
C PHE A 300 -25.21 1.43 7.59
N SER A 301 -24.57 0.71 6.67
CA SER A 301 -25.26 -0.09 5.65
C SER A 301 -26.25 -1.10 6.25
N LYS A 302 -25.94 -1.66 7.43
CA LYS A 302 -26.80 -2.60 8.16
C LYS A 302 -28.01 -1.94 8.84
N MET A 303 -28.00 -0.61 8.97
CA MET A 303 -29.16 0.14 9.51
C MET A 303 -30.27 0.30 8.47
N GLY A 304 -29.99 0.10 7.18
CA GLY A 304 -30.99 0.20 6.11
C GLY A 304 -31.47 1.63 5.83
N LEU A 305 -30.68 2.63 6.23
CA LEU A 305 -30.95 4.04 5.99
C LEU A 305 -30.49 4.45 4.58
N PRO A 306 -31.07 5.54 4.02
CA PRO A 306 -30.63 6.13 2.76
C PRO A 306 -29.15 6.60 2.85
N ASP A 307 -28.39 6.40 1.78
CA ASP A 307 -26.95 6.72 1.75
C ASP A 307 -26.66 8.22 1.89
N GLU A 308 -27.60 9.06 1.51
CA GLU A 308 -27.54 10.51 1.69
C GLU A 308 -27.38 10.90 3.17
N GLN A 309 -27.93 10.13 4.11
CA GLN A 309 -27.74 10.38 5.54
C GLN A 309 -26.30 10.11 5.99
N PHE A 310 -25.60 9.19 5.32
CA PHE A 310 -24.18 8.99 5.57
C PHE A 310 -23.34 10.13 4.98
N GLN A 311 -23.73 10.66 3.82
CA GLN A 311 -23.12 11.86 3.26
C GLN A 311 -23.24 13.03 4.24
N ASP A 312 -24.44 13.33 4.71
CA ASP A 312 -24.70 14.41 5.68
C ASP A 312 -23.84 14.24 6.95
N PHE A 313 -23.73 13.00 7.44
CA PHE A 313 -22.86 12.69 8.58
C PHE A 313 -21.37 12.96 8.28
N LEU A 314 -20.86 12.58 7.11
CA LEU A 314 -19.47 12.83 6.73
C LEU A 314 -19.19 14.33 6.56
N GLU A 315 -20.13 15.10 6.02
CA GLU A 315 -19.99 16.55 5.81
C GLU A 315 -19.91 17.31 7.15
N GLU A 316 -20.62 16.83 8.17
CA GLU A 316 -20.62 17.45 9.51
C GLU A 316 -19.54 16.87 10.44
N PHE A 317 -18.84 15.79 10.05
CA PHE A 317 -17.92 15.05 10.93
C PHE A 317 -16.84 15.94 11.56
N GLU A 318 -16.27 16.90 10.83
CA GLU A 318 -15.24 17.84 11.36
C GLU A 318 -15.79 18.73 12.50
N ASN A 319 -17.10 18.93 12.60
CA ASN A 319 -17.71 19.78 13.63
C ASN A 319 -17.75 19.08 14.99
N PHE A 320 -17.64 17.74 15.04
CA PHE A 320 -17.76 16.96 16.26
C PHE A 320 -16.65 15.92 16.46
N GLU A 321 -15.60 15.87 15.61
CA GLU A 321 -14.46 14.95 15.79
C GLU A 321 -13.65 15.21 17.07
N ASP A 322 -13.80 16.41 17.69
CA ASP A 322 -13.19 16.78 18.96
C ASP A 322 -14.07 16.45 20.18
N GLU A 323 -15.28 15.93 19.99
CA GLU A 323 -16.13 15.47 21.09
C GLU A 323 -15.52 14.29 21.81
N LYS A 324 -15.56 14.36 23.16
CA LYS A 324 -14.86 13.41 24.01
C LYS A 324 -15.78 12.29 24.49
N PHE A 325 -15.28 11.09 24.39
CA PHE A 325 -15.95 9.87 24.81
C PHE A 325 -15.10 9.12 25.86
N GLU A 326 -15.76 8.49 26.82
CA GLU A 326 -15.14 7.57 27.74
C GLU A 326 -14.89 6.24 27.02
N VAL A 327 -13.63 5.79 27.01
CA VAL A 327 -13.20 4.55 26.34
C VAL A 327 -12.56 3.62 27.37
N GLU A 328 -12.57 2.31 27.10
CA GLU A 328 -12.07 1.30 28.02
C GLU A 328 -10.53 1.29 28.13
N ASN A 329 -9.83 1.82 27.12
CA ASN A 329 -8.37 1.78 27.06
C ASN A 329 -7.76 3.09 27.59
N GLU A 330 -6.63 2.98 28.31
CA GLU A 330 -5.86 4.13 28.77
C GLU A 330 -4.92 4.65 27.68
N TYR A 331 -4.82 5.98 27.56
CA TYR A 331 -3.91 6.66 26.66
C TYR A 331 -3.08 7.71 27.39
N GLU A 332 -1.79 7.86 27.05
CA GLU A 332 -0.89 8.79 27.74
C GLU A 332 -1.33 10.26 27.70
N LEU A 333 -2.13 10.68 26.72
CA LEU A 333 -2.71 12.02 26.64
C LEU A 333 -3.64 12.31 27.85
N THR A 334 -4.13 11.28 28.48
CA THR A 334 -5.04 11.33 29.63
C THR A 334 -4.37 10.94 30.95
N ALA A 335 -3.04 10.71 30.94
CA ALA A 335 -2.26 10.32 32.10
C ALA A 335 -2.38 11.35 33.24
N GLY A 336 -3.02 10.95 34.35
CA GLY A 336 -3.28 11.81 35.51
C GLY A 336 -4.66 11.62 36.12
N SER A 337 -5.54 10.80 35.53
CA SER A 337 -6.77 10.33 36.16
C SER A 337 -6.51 9.00 36.89
N ASP A 338 -6.97 8.90 38.14
CA ASP A 338 -6.89 7.66 38.90
C ASP A 338 -7.87 6.56 38.43
N ASP A 339 -8.57 6.80 37.31
CA ASP A 339 -9.58 5.90 36.75
C ASP A 339 -8.99 5.12 35.55
N ALA A 340 -9.33 3.83 35.46
CA ALA A 340 -8.90 2.89 34.41
C ALA A 340 -9.53 3.17 33.01
N THR A 341 -10.13 4.33 32.83
CA THR A 341 -10.77 4.76 31.58
C THR A 341 -10.21 6.10 31.13
N SER A 342 -10.11 6.28 29.82
CA SER A 342 -9.68 7.54 29.22
C SER A 342 -10.87 8.26 28.61
N VAL A 343 -10.90 9.59 28.78
CA VAL A 343 -11.86 10.47 28.10
C VAL A 343 -11.14 11.14 26.94
N ILE A 344 -11.41 10.67 25.72
CA ILE A 344 -10.64 11.03 24.52
C ILE A 344 -11.55 11.28 23.31
N SER A 345 -11.11 12.14 22.39
CA SER A 345 -11.82 12.40 21.12
C SER A 345 -11.23 11.57 19.98
N TYR A 346 -11.99 11.51 18.85
CA TYR A 346 -11.47 10.91 17.62
C TYR A 346 -10.21 11.63 17.13
N ALA A 347 -10.20 12.97 17.13
CA ALA A 347 -9.06 13.77 16.69
C ALA A 347 -7.81 13.48 17.54
N GLU A 348 -7.95 13.36 18.87
CA GLU A 348 -6.86 12.97 19.76
C GLU A 348 -6.36 11.55 19.44
N LEU A 349 -7.24 10.54 19.33
CA LEU A 349 -6.87 9.18 18.93
C LEU A 349 -6.19 9.14 17.55
N ASN A 350 -6.67 9.97 16.64
CA ASN A 350 -6.11 10.04 15.30
C ASN A 350 -4.74 10.74 15.28
N SER A 351 -4.37 11.52 16.29
CA SER A 351 -3.06 12.15 16.41
C SER A 351 -2.00 11.23 17.03
N LEU A 352 -2.42 10.12 17.67
CA LEU A 352 -1.50 9.17 18.32
C LEU A 352 -0.64 8.43 17.29
N GLY A 353 0.57 8.04 17.68
CA GLY A 353 1.33 6.98 17.05
C GLY A 353 0.66 5.61 17.26
N GLY A 354 1.00 4.61 16.42
CA GLY A 354 0.45 3.26 16.59
C GLY A 354 -1.04 3.13 16.29
N THR A 355 -1.58 3.96 15.42
CA THR A 355 -3.02 4.04 15.09
C THR A 355 -3.64 2.73 14.58
N LYS A 356 -2.81 1.73 14.23
CA LYS A 356 -3.26 0.39 13.84
C LYS A 356 -3.24 -0.63 14.98
N ASN A 357 -3.00 -0.22 16.23
CA ASN A 357 -3.21 -1.08 17.39
C ASN A 357 -4.69 -1.39 17.54
N ILE A 358 -5.01 -2.64 17.92
CA ILE A 358 -6.41 -3.11 18.01
C ILE A 358 -7.26 -2.24 18.95
N ASN A 359 -6.67 -1.79 20.08
CA ASN A 359 -7.36 -0.93 21.03
C ASN A 359 -7.71 0.42 20.39
N VAL A 360 -6.76 1.06 19.72
CA VAL A 360 -6.98 2.34 19.02
C VAL A 360 -8.05 2.18 17.93
N ILE A 361 -8.03 1.08 17.19
CA ILE A 361 -9.04 0.80 16.15
C ILE A 361 -10.43 0.61 16.78
N LYS A 362 -10.55 -0.18 17.85
CA LYS A 362 -11.82 -0.41 18.55
C LYS A 362 -12.38 0.91 19.10
N ASP A 363 -11.54 1.73 19.74
CA ASP A 363 -11.98 2.99 20.32
C ASP A 363 -12.32 4.03 19.24
N LYS A 364 -11.57 4.12 18.13
CA LYS A 364 -11.96 4.93 16.99
C LYS A 364 -13.32 4.53 16.40
N LEU A 365 -13.53 3.24 16.21
CA LEU A 365 -14.82 2.72 15.74
C LEU A 365 -15.94 3.04 16.69
N PHE A 366 -15.74 2.81 17.99
CA PHE A 366 -16.72 3.12 19.04
C PHE A 366 -17.10 4.61 19.03
N ILE A 367 -16.12 5.51 18.98
CA ILE A 367 -16.35 6.96 18.96
C ILE A 367 -17.12 7.37 17.69
N ILE A 368 -16.67 6.93 16.49
CA ILE A 368 -17.35 7.31 15.25
C ILE A 368 -18.76 6.71 15.18
N GLU A 369 -18.96 5.47 15.64
CA GLU A 369 -20.29 4.86 15.70
C GLU A 369 -21.19 5.61 16.69
N SER A 370 -20.67 6.07 17.83
CA SER A 370 -21.41 6.86 18.81
C SER A 370 -21.84 8.22 18.22
N LEU A 371 -20.90 8.94 17.60
CA LEU A 371 -21.16 10.20 16.89
C LEU A 371 -22.20 10.02 15.78
N MET A 372 -22.08 8.96 14.97
CA MET A 372 -23.02 8.65 13.90
C MET A 372 -24.42 8.35 14.45
N ASN A 373 -24.53 7.55 15.51
CA ASN A 373 -25.81 7.21 16.11
C ASN A 373 -26.48 8.44 16.74
N GLU A 374 -25.70 9.33 17.37
CA GLU A 374 -26.20 10.58 17.93
C GLU A 374 -26.68 11.52 16.82
N TYR A 375 -25.88 11.70 15.77
CA TYR A 375 -26.24 12.51 14.61
C TYR A 375 -27.51 12.03 13.90
N LEU A 376 -27.65 10.71 13.74
CA LEU A 376 -28.81 10.08 13.10
C LEU A 376 -30.00 9.90 14.04
N HIS A 377 -29.91 10.36 15.29
CA HIS A 377 -30.94 10.23 16.34
C HIS A 377 -31.39 8.78 16.62
N ILE A 378 -30.47 7.82 16.42
CA ILE A 378 -30.74 6.39 16.63
C ILE A 378 -30.74 6.09 18.13
N GLY A 379 -31.86 5.55 18.63
CA GLY A 379 -32.01 5.18 20.05
C GLY A 379 -32.54 6.29 20.96
N GLN A 380 -32.77 7.48 20.45
CA GLN A 380 -33.50 8.51 21.21
C GLN A 380 -35.01 8.20 21.15
N THR A 381 -35.53 7.58 22.20
CA THR A 381 -36.99 7.64 22.48
C THR A 381 -37.32 9.09 22.74
N GLU A 382 -38.25 9.67 21.96
CA GLU A 382 -38.82 10.98 22.25
C GLU A 382 -39.31 11.01 23.70
N GLU A 383 -38.55 11.65 24.58
CA GLU A 383 -39.11 12.11 25.83
C GLU A 383 -40.10 13.21 25.47
N THR A 384 -41.39 12.82 25.38
CA THR A 384 -42.49 13.75 25.34
C THR A 384 -42.38 14.68 26.55
N LYS A 385 -41.96 15.92 26.31
CA LYS A 385 -42.12 17.01 27.28
C LYS A 385 -43.59 17.09 27.67
N PRO A 386 -43.94 17.11 28.98
CA PRO A 386 -45.32 17.32 29.40
C PRO A 386 -45.74 18.72 28.96
N GLU A 387 -46.70 18.82 28.04
CA GLU A 387 -47.41 20.04 27.77
C GLU A 387 -48.12 20.50 29.04
N VAL A 388 -47.83 21.72 29.43
CA VAL A 388 -48.52 22.46 30.49
C VAL A 388 -49.94 22.71 30.06
N ALA A 389 -50.88 22.18 30.83
CA ALA A 389 -52.32 22.39 30.68
C ALA A 389 -52.66 23.86 30.65
N GLY A 390 -53.38 24.28 29.61
CA GLY A 390 -54.14 25.51 29.58
C GLY A 390 -55.55 25.19 29.12
N ASP A 391 -56.48 25.37 30.03
CA ASP A 391 -57.91 25.23 29.88
C ASP A 391 -58.44 25.92 28.64
N VAL A 392 -59.46 25.33 27.96
CA VAL A 392 -60.77 25.91 27.67
C VAL A 392 -61.69 24.91 26.93
N ILE A 393 -62.72 24.42 27.63
CA ILE A 393 -64.15 24.25 27.38
C ILE A 393 -64.62 24.11 25.90
N GLY A 394 -65.45 23.08 25.67
CA GLY A 394 -66.57 23.17 24.71
C GLY A 394 -66.90 21.92 23.91
N GLU A 395 -67.75 21.11 24.46
CA GLU A 395 -68.98 20.46 23.93
C GLU A 395 -69.01 19.79 22.55
N ASP A 396 -69.33 18.51 22.66
CA ASP A 396 -70.40 17.76 22.01
C ASP A 396 -70.25 17.01 20.70
N LEU A 397 -70.50 15.72 20.88
CA LEU A 397 -71.49 14.84 20.21
C LEU A 397 -71.02 13.83 19.16
N PHE A 398 -71.20 12.55 19.56
CA PHE A 398 -71.70 11.39 18.80
C PHE A 398 -70.86 10.95 17.55
N ASP A 399 -70.61 9.73 17.20
CA ASP A 399 -71.29 8.45 17.48
C ASP A 399 -70.40 7.27 17.11
N THR A 400 -70.65 6.19 17.75
CA THR A 400 -70.20 4.83 17.58
C THR A 400 -70.10 4.33 16.14
N GLU A 401 -69.10 3.50 15.87
CA GLU A 401 -69.34 2.13 15.38
C GLU A 401 -68.10 1.24 15.51
N GLU A 402 -68.29 0.14 16.22
CA GLU A 402 -67.39 -1.01 16.32
C GLU A 402 -67.37 -1.76 14.99
N VAL A 403 -66.15 -2.16 14.53
CA VAL A 403 -65.98 -3.41 13.77
C VAL A 403 -64.77 -4.16 14.31
N LYS A 404 -65.05 -5.27 14.96
CA LYS A 404 -64.13 -6.36 15.26
C LYS A 404 -63.74 -7.11 13.97
N THR A 405 -62.51 -7.51 13.85
CA THR A 405 -62.01 -8.86 13.51
C THR A 405 -60.51 -8.80 13.43
N SER A 406 -59.84 -9.42 14.32
CA SER A 406 -59.32 -10.76 14.46
C SER A 406 -58.04 -11.06 13.67
N THR A 407 -57.00 -11.36 14.50
CA THR A 407 -55.96 -12.40 14.35
C THR A 407 -54.99 -12.23 13.18
N GLU A 408 -53.71 -12.29 13.33
CA GLU A 408 -52.80 -13.20 14.02
C GLU A 408 -51.42 -12.58 14.10
N GLU A 409 -50.79 -12.69 15.26
CA GLU A 409 -49.35 -12.52 15.44
C GLU A 409 -48.57 -13.72 14.89
N PRO A 410 -47.34 -13.59 14.48
CA PRO A 410 -46.33 -14.57 14.80
C PRO A 410 -45.32 -14.03 15.79
N ILE A 411 -45.26 -14.73 16.85
CA ILE A 411 -44.30 -14.81 17.93
C ILE A 411 -42.87 -14.91 17.34
N ILE A 412 -41.98 -14.01 17.73
CA ILE A 412 -40.55 -14.28 17.73
C ILE A 412 -40.12 -14.34 19.20
N GLU A 413 -39.92 -15.56 19.65
CA GLU A 413 -39.20 -15.89 20.90
C GLU A 413 -37.74 -15.45 20.76
N SER A 414 -37.32 -14.78 21.72
CA SER A 414 -36.57 -15.05 22.95
C SER A 414 -35.07 -14.84 22.81
N VAL A 415 -34.70 -13.80 23.46
CA VAL A 415 -33.38 -13.53 24.04
C VAL A 415 -32.96 -14.73 24.89
N THR A 416 -31.87 -15.35 24.58
CA THR A 416 -31.19 -16.31 25.46
C THR A 416 -30.12 -15.60 26.28
N GLU A 417 -30.38 -15.59 27.57
CA GLU A 417 -29.44 -15.30 28.66
C GLU A 417 -28.12 -16.08 28.47
N TYR A 418 -27.01 -15.40 28.60
CA TYR A 418 -25.73 -16.03 28.94
C TYR A 418 -25.61 -16.15 30.43
N SER A 419 -25.88 -17.36 30.94
CA SER A 419 -25.57 -17.73 32.30
C SER A 419 -24.13 -18.16 32.43
N ALA A 420 -23.51 -17.64 33.49
CA ALA A 420 -22.19 -17.93 33.99
C ALA A 420 -21.90 -19.44 34.16
N ILE A 421 -20.77 -19.91 33.73
CA ILE A 421 -20.19 -21.19 34.15
C ILE A 421 -18.75 -20.96 34.60
N GLY A 422 -18.58 -21.08 35.91
CA GLY A 422 -17.53 -21.82 36.58
C GLY A 422 -16.09 -21.36 36.45
N ASN A 423 -15.65 -20.68 37.51
CA ASN A 423 -14.24 -20.55 37.91
C ASN A 423 -13.50 -21.88 37.87
N LYS A 424 -12.41 -21.92 37.13
CA LYS A 424 -11.23 -22.72 37.47
C LYS A 424 -10.02 -21.79 37.54
N GLU A 425 -9.48 -21.74 38.73
CA GLU A 425 -8.22 -21.11 39.08
C GLU A 425 -7.13 -21.60 38.13
N ILE A 426 -6.51 -20.67 37.43
CA ILE A 426 -5.19 -20.85 36.80
C ILE A 426 -4.30 -19.83 37.48
N GLU A 427 -3.23 -20.34 38.08
CA GLU A 427 -2.22 -19.59 38.81
C GLU A 427 -1.73 -18.38 38.03
N HIS A 428 -1.75 -17.23 38.68
CA HIS A 428 -1.11 -16.00 38.23
C HIS A 428 0.41 -16.21 38.11
N VAL A 429 0.90 -16.26 36.87
CA VAL A 429 2.24 -15.79 36.57
C VAL A 429 2.08 -14.32 36.20
N SER A 430 2.40 -13.44 37.13
CA SER A 430 2.50 -12.01 36.92
C SER A 430 3.69 -11.73 36.00
N GLY A 431 3.44 -11.68 34.71
CA GLY A 431 4.30 -11.00 33.76
C GLY A 431 3.68 -9.65 33.49
N GLU A 432 4.28 -8.59 34.02
CA GLU A 432 3.96 -7.23 33.64
C GLU A 432 4.17 -7.13 32.10
N VAL A 433 3.08 -7.00 31.38
CA VAL A 433 3.11 -6.58 29.97
C VAL A 433 3.38 -5.07 30.02
N ILE A 434 4.63 -4.69 29.92
CA ILE A 434 5.00 -3.30 29.70
C ILE A 434 4.59 -3.00 28.24
N ASP A 435 3.48 -2.27 28.10
CA ASP A 435 3.04 -1.73 26.82
C ASP A 435 3.97 -0.54 26.48
N ASN A 436 5.03 -0.84 25.71
CA ASN A 436 5.92 0.20 25.18
C ASN A 436 5.30 0.77 23.91
N THR A 437 4.23 1.55 24.06
CA THR A 437 3.74 2.41 22.97
C THR A 437 4.73 3.57 22.84
N ILE A 438 5.52 3.55 21.78
CA ILE A 438 6.44 4.65 21.47
C ILE A 438 5.59 5.84 21.02
N HIS A 439 5.56 6.92 21.82
CA HIS A 439 4.95 8.19 21.41
C HIS A 439 5.83 8.88 20.39
N ILE A 440 5.28 9.04 19.20
CA ILE A 440 5.96 9.56 18.03
C ILE A 440 5.54 11.01 17.82
N ASP A 441 6.45 11.96 17.95
CA ASP A 441 6.24 13.30 17.44
C ASP A 441 6.45 13.29 15.91
N MET A 442 5.37 13.06 15.16
CA MET A 442 5.35 13.03 13.70
C MET A 442 6.03 14.27 13.08
N LYS A 443 5.87 15.43 13.69
CA LYS A 443 6.47 16.68 13.20
C LYS A 443 7.98 16.69 13.42
N SER A 444 8.45 16.08 14.52
CA SER A 444 9.87 15.93 14.79
C SER A 444 10.51 14.97 13.80
N ALA A 445 9.92 13.80 13.60
CA ALA A 445 10.40 12.81 12.66
C ALA A 445 10.41 13.33 11.21
N LEU A 446 9.34 13.99 10.76
CA LEU A 446 9.28 14.62 9.43
C LEU A 446 10.40 15.63 9.24
N LYS A 447 10.55 16.56 10.20
CA LYS A 447 11.59 17.58 10.13
C LYS A 447 12.98 16.94 10.13
N PHE A 448 13.19 15.93 10.96
CA PHE A 448 14.47 15.22 11.02
C PHE A 448 14.82 14.55 9.69
N VAL A 449 13.85 13.86 9.07
CA VAL A 449 14.05 13.20 7.78
C VAL A 449 14.30 14.23 6.68
N GLN A 450 13.54 15.32 6.64
CA GLN A 450 13.77 16.40 5.67
C GLN A 450 15.15 17.06 5.82
N ASP A 451 15.62 17.26 7.04
CA ASP A 451 16.92 17.88 7.31
C ASP A 451 18.12 16.92 7.08
N CYS A 452 17.94 15.62 7.23
CA CYS A 452 19.04 14.65 7.29
C CYS A 452 19.07 13.63 6.15
N VAL A 453 17.95 13.40 5.48
CA VAL A 453 17.81 12.33 4.48
C VAL A 453 17.35 12.90 3.13
N ASP A 454 16.15 13.50 3.06
CA ASP A 454 15.59 14.04 1.82
C ASP A 454 14.53 15.12 2.13
N GLU A 455 14.75 16.34 1.63
CA GLU A 455 13.85 17.49 1.80
C GLU A 455 12.45 17.30 1.14
N ALA A 456 12.32 16.33 0.21
CA ALA A 456 11.08 16.08 -0.50
C ALA A 456 10.15 15.10 0.21
N VAL A 457 10.55 14.55 1.36
CA VAL A 457 9.73 13.61 2.15
C VAL A 457 8.50 14.33 2.71
N SER A 458 7.34 13.72 2.58
CA SER A 458 6.06 14.20 3.09
C SER A 458 5.68 13.54 4.42
N GLU A 459 4.64 14.06 5.08
CA GLU A 459 4.06 13.43 6.28
C GLU A 459 3.58 12.00 6.01
N LEU A 460 3.05 11.72 4.81
CA LEU A 460 2.61 10.38 4.42
C LEU A 460 3.79 9.40 4.32
N ASP A 461 4.93 9.85 3.82
CA ASP A 461 6.12 8.99 3.74
C ASP A 461 6.63 8.64 5.14
N VAL A 462 6.64 9.61 6.08
CA VAL A 462 7.03 9.36 7.48
C VAL A 462 6.06 8.38 8.13
N GLN A 463 4.78 8.48 7.84
CA GLN A 463 3.77 7.55 8.32
C GLN A 463 4.01 6.11 7.84
N ASP A 464 4.39 5.95 6.55
CA ASP A 464 4.79 4.64 6.01
C ASP A 464 6.05 4.09 6.71
N TYR A 465 7.01 4.96 7.05
CA TYR A 465 8.22 4.57 7.79
C TYR A 465 7.91 4.12 9.22
N GLU A 466 6.98 4.76 9.89
CA GLU A 466 6.51 4.37 11.21
C GLU A 466 5.76 3.04 11.20
N GLU A 467 4.86 2.85 10.23
CA GLU A 467 4.18 1.58 10.05
C GLU A 467 5.17 0.43 9.77
N TYR A 468 6.24 0.74 9.04
CA TYR A 468 7.31 -0.23 8.82
C TYR A 468 8.10 -0.50 10.10
N LEU A 469 8.44 0.52 10.89
CA LEU A 469 9.10 0.38 12.18
C LEU A 469 8.28 -0.52 13.11
N ASP A 470 6.99 -0.30 13.22
CA ASP A 470 6.06 -1.14 13.98
C ASP A 470 6.11 -2.62 13.55
N THR A 471 6.32 -2.86 12.26
CA THR A 471 6.38 -4.22 11.73
C THR A 471 7.70 -4.92 12.10
N ILE A 472 8.84 -4.23 11.98
CA ILE A 472 10.15 -4.83 12.25
C ILE A 472 10.47 -4.94 13.74
N THR A 473 9.88 -4.08 14.59
CA THR A 473 10.06 -4.16 16.05
C THR A 473 9.39 -5.37 16.69
N LEU A 474 8.44 -6.03 16.01
CA LEU A 474 7.81 -7.27 16.50
C LEU A 474 8.82 -8.42 16.72
N ASP A 475 9.95 -8.39 16.06
CA ASP A 475 11.00 -9.41 16.13
C ASP A 475 12.20 -8.98 16.99
N VAL A 476 12.13 -7.83 17.66
CA VAL A 476 13.17 -7.26 18.52
C VAL A 476 12.71 -7.31 19.97
N ASP A 477 13.66 -7.41 20.91
CA ASP A 477 13.36 -7.33 22.35
C ASP A 477 12.79 -5.95 22.70
N ASN A 478 11.54 -5.91 23.13
CA ASN A 478 10.82 -4.70 23.51
C ASN A 478 11.46 -3.93 24.67
N SER A 479 12.38 -4.54 25.43
CA SER A 479 13.16 -3.88 26.48
C SER A 479 14.41 -3.16 25.95
N SER A 480 14.65 -3.15 24.64
CA SER A 480 15.81 -2.47 24.05
C SER A 480 15.69 -0.95 24.22
N LYS A 481 16.71 -0.35 24.83
CA LYS A 481 16.80 1.13 24.95
C LYS A 481 16.86 1.83 23.59
N LEU A 482 17.21 1.12 22.54
CA LEU A 482 17.19 1.68 21.19
C LEU A 482 15.76 2.05 20.73
N LEU A 483 14.73 1.46 21.36
CA LEU A 483 13.32 1.78 21.09
C LEU A 483 12.79 2.94 21.93
N ASP A 484 13.63 3.58 22.76
CA ASP A 484 13.22 4.76 23.53
C ASP A 484 12.73 5.87 22.59
N ALA A 485 11.69 6.59 23.00
CA ALA A 485 11.13 7.72 22.25
C ALA A 485 12.19 8.77 21.84
N ALA A 486 13.20 8.98 22.68
CA ALA A 486 14.30 9.91 22.40
C ALA A 486 15.23 9.45 21.26
N ASN A 487 15.14 8.21 20.79
CA ASN A 487 15.91 7.67 19.68
C ASN A 487 15.09 7.55 18.38
N HIS A 488 13.81 7.84 18.43
CA HIS A 488 12.84 7.59 17.40
C HIS A 488 13.18 8.28 16.07
N ASP A 489 13.51 9.58 16.10
CA ASP A 489 13.80 10.35 14.88
C ASP A 489 14.98 9.76 14.09
N SER A 490 16.00 9.28 14.79
CA SER A 490 17.15 8.64 14.12
C SER A 490 16.81 7.27 13.53
N ILE A 491 15.90 6.51 14.14
CA ILE A 491 15.43 5.23 13.59
C ILE A 491 14.60 5.49 12.32
N ILE A 492 13.64 6.40 12.38
CA ILE A 492 12.86 6.81 11.20
C ILE A 492 13.77 7.33 10.09
N GLY A 493 14.81 8.10 10.43
CA GLY A 493 15.81 8.53 9.47
C GLY A 493 16.53 7.39 8.77
N VAL A 494 16.87 6.30 9.48
CA VAL A 494 17.51 5.12 8.86
C VAL A 494 16.53 4.37 7.99
N ILE A 495 15.29 4.22 8.40
CA ILE A 495 14.24 3.60 7.59
C ILE A 495 14.02 4.43 6.31
N ALA A 496 13.90 5.74 6.41
CA ALA A 496 13.79 6.65 5.28
C ALA A 496 14.97 6.48 4.31
N TYR A 497 16.21 6.43 4.84
CA TYR A 497 17.40 6.17 4.05
C TYR A 497 17.33 4.81 3.33
N ALA A 498 16.91 3.77 4.03
CA ALA A 498 16.75 2.43 3.45
C ALA A 498 15.72 2.44 2.31
N TYR A 499 14.58 3.08 2.51
CA TYR A 499 13.54 3.25 1.49
C TYR A 499 14.06 3.97 0.25
N GLN A 500 14.78 5.08 0.41
CA GLN A 500 15.28 5.88 -0.71
C GLN A 500 16.38 5.17 -1.50
N ASN A 501 17.19 4.35 -0.84
CA ASN A 501 18.32 3.67 -1.45
C ASN A 501 18.01 2.21 -1.82
N ASP A 502 16.75 1.78 -1.72
CA ASP A 502 16.31 0.41 -2.02
C ASP A 502 17.11 -0.66 -1.22
N VAL A 503 17.38 -0.35 0.06
CA VAL A 503 18.16 -1.20 0.97
C VAL A 503 17.22 -1.93 1.93
N ASP A 504 17.36 -3.26 2.02
CA ASP A 504 16.65 -4.07 3.02
C ASP A 504 17.28 -3.85 4.40
N CYS A 505 16.46 -3.52 5.40
CA CYS A 505 16.91 -3.34 6.76
C CYS A 505 16.28 -4.29 7.79
N ASP A 506 15.43 -5.25 7.39
CA ASP A 506 14.75 -6.19 8.30
C ASP A 506 15.75 -7.02 9.13
N ASP A 507 16.64 -7.74 8.45
CA ASP A 507 17.65 -8.57 9.11
C ASP A 507 18.72 -7.74 9.81
N TRP A 508 19.08 -6.59 9.23
CA TRP A 508 19.99 -5.64 9.87
C TRP A 508 19.40 -5.09 11.17
N PHE A 509 18.13 -4.76 11.20
CA PHE A 509 17.46 -4.19 12.37
C PHE A 509 17.57 -5.16 13.55
N LYS A 510 17.26 -6.45 13.35
CA LYS A 510 17.42 -7.51 14.35
C LYS A 510 18.87 -7.64 14.81
N ASP A 511 19.81 -7.71 13.87
CA ASP A 511 21.23 -7.84 14.18
C ASP A 511 21.76 -6.63 14.94
N TYR A 512 21.41 -5.41 14.49
CA TYR A 512 21.85 -4.18 15.14
C TYR A 512 21.31 -4.05 16.57
N PHE A 513 20.03 -4.32 16.78
CA PHE A 513 19.39 -4.23 18.10
C PHE A 513 19.88 -5.31 19.07
N ASN A 514 20.25 -6.48 18.58
CA ASN A 514 20.89 -7.53 19.40
C ASN A 514 22.31 -7.17 19.81
N ARG A 515 23.05 -6.42 18.98
CA ARG A 515 24.44 -6.01 19.25
C ARG A 515 24.57 -4.73 20.05
N ASN A 516 23.57 -3.87 20.04
CA ASN A 516 23.60 -2.54 20.62
C ASN A 516 22.41 -2.35 21.58
N ASN A 517 22.68 -1.72 22.72
CA ASN A 517 21.65 -1.39 23.72
C ASN A 517 21.79 0.05 24.23
N THR A 518 22.44 0.91 23.45
CA THR A 518 22.64 2.33 23.80
C THR A 518 22.64 3.15 22.51
N TYR A 519 22.16 4.38 22.61
CA TYR A 519 22.17 5.35 21.51
C TYR A 519 22.81 6.66 21.97
N ASP A 520 23.23 7.49 21.00
CA ASP A 520 23.75 8.84 21.27
C ASP A 520 22.57 9.82 21.41
N VAL A 521 22.64 10.72 22.38
CA VAL A 521 21.63 11.77 22.56
C VAL A 521 21.54 12.71 21.35
N ASP A 522 22.64 12.88 20.62
CA ASP A 522 22.65 13.56 19.33
C ASP A 522 22.04 12.64 18.25
N GLN A 523 20.76 12.88 17.94
CA GLN A 523 19.99 12.07 16.99
C GLN A 523 20.62 12.03 15.59
N LYS A 524 21.23 13.12 15.13
CA LYS A 524 21.92 13.14 13.83
C LYS A 524 23.15 12.24 13.83
N LYS A 525 23.90 12.24 14.90
CA LYS A 525 25.06 11.37 15.06
C LYS A 525 24.64 9.91 15.17
N ASN A 526 23.56 9.64 15.89
CA ASN A 526 23.00 8.31 16.04
C ASN A 526 22.51 7.76 14.68
N TYR A 527 21.76 8.56 13.93
CA TYR A 527 21.35 8.24 12.57
C TYR A 527 22.54 7.88 11.67
N LEU A 528 23.60 8.69 11.67
CA LEU A 528 24.78 8.44 10.86
C LEU A 528 25.48 7.13 11.23
N ASN A 529 25.55 6.81 12.54
CA ASN A 529 26.12 5.54 13.02
C ASN A 529 25.30 4.34 12.55
N MET A 530 23.99 4.38 12.74
CA MET A 530 23.07 3.33 12.32
C MET A 530 23.09 3.15 10.79
N ARG A 531 23.00 4.24 10.03
CA ARG A 531 23.09 4.21 8.55
C ARG A 531 24.39 3.57 8.05
N ASN A 532 25.53 3.95 8.64
CA ASN A 532 26.82 3.41 8.22
C ASN A 532 26.95 1.90 8.56
N ASP A 533 26.40 1.46 9.69
CA ASP A 533 26.36 0.05 10.05
C ASP A 533 25.43 -0.73 9.10
N LEU A 534 24.26 -0.19 8.75
CA LEU A 534 23.34 -0.77 7.73
C LEU A 534 24.07 -0.96 6.37
N ILE A 535 24.78 0.05 5.91
CA ILE A 535 25.57 -0.02 4.67
C ILE A 535 26.64 -1.11 4.76
N ALA A 536 27.32 -1.22 5.91
CA ALA A 536 28.37 -2.21 6.12
C ALA A 536 27.78 -3.64 6.21
N PHE A 537 26.62 -3.80 6.83
CA PHE A 537 25.90 -5.07 6.94
C PHE A 537 25.51 -5.60 5.56
N ASN A 538 24.88 -4.76 4.74
CA ASN A 538 24.45 -5.17 3.40
C ASN A 538 25.64 -5.46 2.45
N LYS A 539 26.76 -4.78 2.61
CA LYS A 539 28.00 -5.13 1.86
C LYS A 539 28.55 -6.50 2.21
N LYS A 540 28.40 -6.95 3.46
CA LYS A 540 28.82 -8.30 3.88
C LYS A 540 27.87 -9.39 3.40
N ALA A 541 26.59 -9.08 3.24
CA ALA A 541 25.60 -10.04 2.74
C ALA A 541 25.75 -10.32 1.22
N VAL A 542 26.42 -9.40 0.48
CA VAL A 542 26.66 -9.52 -0.97
C VAL A 542 28.04 -10.12 -1.30
N ALA A 543 28.98 -10.20 -0.34
CA ALA A 543 30.32 -10.80 -0.49
C ALA A 543 30.33 -12.27 -0.08
#